data_7d5995b6df69025a1b96049b6019fd9d
#
_entry.id   7d5995b6df69025a1b96049b6019fd9d
#
_cell.length_a   1.000
_cell.length_b   1.000
_cell.length_c   1.000
_cell.angle_alpha   90.00
_cell.angle_beta   90.00
_cell.angle_gamma   90.00
#
_symmetry.space_group_name_H-M   'P 1'
#
loop_
_entity.id
_entity.type
_entity.pdbx_description
1 polymer ?
#
loop_
_entity_poly.entity_id
_entity_poly.type
_entity_poly.pdbx_seq_one_letter_code
_entity_poly.pdbx_strand_id
1 'polypeptide(L)'
;MKIIGFNIEEIHARKSFDFKRSAISTDILFTNIEKAKLDVLKDDEALKISFKFMVGYKDGEKKDSQDKNEVLIQGSILLMVSKDESKEFLKSWKNKEIPKDKALGLYNIILKKCSVKALQLEDEINLSPHIPFPQIRNQQQN
;
A
#
# COMPACT_ATOMS: atom_id res chain seq x y z
N MET A 1 -17.42 -10.05 -4.17
CA MET A 1 -16.44 -8.96 -4.36
C MET A 1 -15.57 -9.26 -5.56
N LYS A 2 -15.51 -8.34 -6.50
CA LYS A 2 -14.63 -8.46 -7.66
C LYS A 2 -13.85 -7.17 -7.81
N ILE A 3 -12.53 -7.27 -7.96
CA ILE A 3 -11.67 -6.11 -8.20
C ILE A 3 -11.74 -5.80 -9.70
N ILE A 4 -12.24 -4.60 -10.03
CA ILE A 4 -12.39 -4.15 -11.42
C ILE A 4 -11.41 -3.05 -11.82
N GLY A 5 -10.68 -2.51 -10.86
CA GLY A 5 -9.67 -1.50 -11.16
C GLY A 5 -8.70 -1.31 -10.01
N PHE A 6 -7.49 -0.91 -10.37
CA PHE A 6 -6.45 -0.54 -9.42
C PHE A 6 -5.72 0.66 -10.00
N ASN A 7 -5.78 1.78 -9.29
CA ASN A 7 -5.18 3.02 -9.75
C ASN A 7 -4.17 3.54 -8.75
N ILE A 8 -2.99 3.91 -9.25
CA ILE A 8 -2.03 4.66 -8.47
C ILE A 8 -2.25 6.13 -8.81
N GLU A 9 -2.51 6.95 -7.80
CA GLU A 9 -2.86 8.36 -7.98
C GLU A 9 -1.72 9.29 -7.58
N GLU A 10 -0.85 8.86 -6.65
CA GLU A 10 0.25 9.68 -6.18
C GLU A 10 1.44 8.79 -5.82
N ILE A 11 2.62 9.20 -6.23
CA ILE A 11 3.88 8.53 -5.92
C ILE A 11 4.84 9.58 -5.36
N HIS A 12 5.47 9.25 -4.24
CA HIS A 12 6.43 10.11 -3.60
C HIS A 12 7.58 9.27 -3.03
N ALA A 13 8.81 9.68 -3.28
CA ALA A 13 9.98 9.03 -2.71
C ALA A 13 10.97 10.09 -2.28
N ARG A 14 11.52 9.95 -1.09
CA ARG A 14 12.40 10.94 -0.49
C ARG A 14 13.52 10.31 0.30
N LYS A 15 14.72 10.80 0.11
CA LYS A 15 15.90 10.40 0.85
C LYS A 15 16.74 11.62 1.19
N SER A 16 17.16 11.75 2.44
CA SER A 16 18.08 12.81 2.85
C SER A 16 19.51 12.49 2.43
N PHE A 17 20.30 13.51 2.21
CA PHE A 17 21.69 13.36 1.76
C PHE A 17 22.55 12.58 2.77
N ASP A 18 22.33 12.82 4.05
CA ASP A 18 23.09 12.18 5.14
C ASP A 18 22.41 10.94 5.71
N PHE A 19 21.56 10.31 4.90
CA PHE A 19 20.83 9.13 5.32
C PHE A 19 21.74 8.00 5.76
N LYS A 20 21.51 7.51 6.98
CA LYS A 20 22.19 6.33 7.53
C LYS A 20 21.17 5.19 7.61
N ARG A 21 21.59 4.02 7.15
CA ARG A 21 20.74 2.84 7.13
C ARG A 21 20.20 2.50 8.52
N SER A 22 18.93 2.25 8.61
CA SER A 22 18.27 1.83 9.85
C SER A 22 17.10 0.89 9.53
N ALA A 23 16.21 0.68 10.49
CA ALA A 23 15.10 -0.24 10.35
C ALA A 23 14.12 0.22 9.25
N ILE A 24 13.61 -0.75 8.49
CA ILE A 24 12.62 -0.52 7.43
C ILE A 24 11.28 -1.02 7.93
N SER A 25 10.23 -0.21 7.75
CA SER A 25 8.86 -0.61 8.04
C SER A 25 7.98 -0.42 6.82
N THR A 26 7.05 -1.35 6.59
CA THR A 26 6.08 -1.27 5.51
C THR A 26 4.68 -1.25 6.11
N ASP A 27 3.89 -0.23 5.76
CA ASP A 27 2.56 -0.05 6.28
C ASP A 27 1.56 0.19 5.16
N ILE A 28 0.35 -0.34 5.33
CA ILE A 28 -0.77 -0.10 4.43
C ILE A 28 -1.91 0.45 5.27
N LEU A 29 -2.47 1.57 4.81
CA LEU A 29 -3.57 2.24 5.49
C LEU A 29 -4.70 2.47 4.50
N PHE A 30 -5.91 2.08 4.86
CA PHE A 30 -7.10 2.47 4.11
C PHE A 30 -7.54 3.84 4.57
N THR A 31 -7.80 4.74 3.62
CA THR A 31 -8.08 6.14 3.93
C THR A 31 -9.52 6.55 3.66
N ASN A 32 -10.22 5.85 2.77
CA ASN A 32 -11.62 6.15 2.50
C ASN A 32 -12.32 4.98 1.79
N ILE A 33 -13.62 4.86 2.00
CA ILE A 33 -14.50 3.99 1.23
C ILE A 33 -15.70 4.81 0.83
N GLU A 34 -15.99 4.85 -0.48
CA GLU A 34 -17.14 5.57 -0.98
C GLU A 34 -17.77 4.83 -2.17
N LYS A 35 -19.03 5.11 -2.44
CA LYS A 35 -19.69 4.57 -3.63
C LYS A 35 -19.13 5.27 -4.86
N ALA A 36 -18.78 4.47 -5.88
CA ALA A 36 -18.31 5.00 -7.15
C ALA A 36 -19.48 5.05 -8.14
N LYS A 37 -19.49 6.10 -8.97
CA LYS A 37 -20.50 6.26 -10.01
C LYS A 37 -20.02 5.55 -11.27
N LEU A 38 -20.32 4.27 -11.37
CA LEU A 38 -20.02 3.45 -12.53
C LEU A 38 -21.28 2.70 -12.97
N ASP A 39 -21.39 2.49 -14.27
CA ASP A 39 -22.44 1.62 -14.80
C ASP A 39 -22.08 0.18 -14.47
N VAL A 40 -22.79 -0.38 -13.53
CA VAL A 40 -22.64 -1.77 -13.10
C VAL A 40 -23.94 -2.52 -13.35
N LEU A 41 -23.89 -3.85 -13.27
CA LEU A 41 -25.08 -4.67 -13.40
C LEU A 41 -26.12 -4.29 -12.33
N LYS A 42 -27.40 -4.48 -12.67
CA LYS A 42 -28.56 -3.96 -11.93
C LYS A 42 -28.54 -4.24 -10.41
N ASP A 43 -27.96 -5.34 -9.98
CA ASP A 43 -27.95 -5.74 -8.57
C ASP A 43 -26.62 -5.51 -7.89
N ASP A 44 -25.67 -4.89 -8.58
CA ASP A 44 -24.33 -4.64 -8.06
C ASP A 44 -24.09 -3.16 -7.83
N GLU A 45 -23.12 -2.88 -6.98
CA GLU A 45 -22.65 -1.53 -6.72
C GLU A 45 -21.13 -1.47 -6.89
N ALA A 46 -20.62 -0.31 -7.25
CA ALA A 46 -19.19 -0.06 -7.31
C ALA A 46 -18.77 0.71 -6.07
N LEU A 47 -17.67 0.26 -5.45
CA LEU A 47 -17.05 0.96 -4.33
C LEU A 47 -15.63 1.37 -4.71
N LYS A 48 -15.25 2.56 -4.29
CA LYS A 48 -13.88 3.05 -4.38
C LYS A 48 -13.25 2.99 -3.00
N ILE A 49 -12.20 2.20 -2.86
CA ILE A 49 -11.45 2.09 -1.61
C ILE A 49 -10.10 2.76 -1.81
N SER A 50 -9.89 3.85 -1.09
CA SER A 50 -8.64 4.60 -1.14
C SER A 50 -7.65 4.03 -0.14
N PHE A 51 -6.38 3.99 -0.52
CA PHE A 51 -5.33 3.43 0.32
C PHE A 51 -4.05 4.27 0.25
N LYS A 52 -3.21 4.05 1.23
CA LYS A 52 -1.87 4.59 1.32
C LYS A 52 -0.91 3.46 1.66
N PHE A 53 0.11 3.29 0.82
CA PHE A 53 1.20 2.32 1.04
C PHE A 53 2.46 3.12 1.36
N MET A 54 3.13 2.74 2.44
CA MET A 54 4.30 3.47 2.91
C MET A 54 5.44 2.52 3.25
N VAL A 55 6.64 2.86 2.80
CA VAL A 55 7.87 2.26 3.27
C VAL A 55 8.64 3.34 4.02
N GLY A 56 8.83 3.15 5.31
CA GLY A 56 9.54 4.10 6.15
C GLY A 56 10.93 3.60 6.51
N TYR A 57 11.88 4.51 6.50
CA TYR A 57 13.27 4.24 6.87
C TYR A 57 13.59 5.09 8.08
N LYS A 58 13.77 4.45 9.22
CA LYS A 58 14.12 5.18 10.44
C LYS A 58 15.62 5.43 10.44
N ASP A 59 16.00 6.70 10.52
CA ASP A 59 17.38 7.09 10.62
C ASP A 59 17.77 7.17 12.10
N GLY A 60 18.41 6.12 12.57
CA GLY A 60 19.10 6.00 13.85
C GLY A 60 18.43 6.72 15.04
N GLU A 61 19.09 7.74 15.52
CA GLU A 61 18.73 8.43 16.77
C GLU A 61 17.84 9.68 16.58
N LYS A 62 17.56 10.07 15.34
CA LYS A 62 16.79 11.27 15.06
C LYS A 62 15.29 10.99 15.06
N LYS A 63 14.68 11.04 16.24
CA LYS A 63 13.24 10.79 16.37
C LYS A 63 12.35 11.89 15.79
N ASP A 64 12.88 13.09 15.59
CA ASP A 64 12.11 14.26 15.20
C ASP A 64 12.62 14.95 13.94
N SER A 65 13.37 14.24 13.06
CA SER A 65 13.83 14.89 11.86
C SER A 65 12.65 15.13 10.92
N GLN A 66 12.51 16.37 10.46
CA GLN A 66 11.57 16.72 9.40
C GLN A 66 11.92 16.06 8.07
N ASP A 67 13.10 15.47 7.99
CA ASP A 67 13.59 14.78 6.80
C ASP A 67 13.21 13.29 6.88
N LYS A 68 12.01 13.01 6.42
CA LYS A 68 11.56 11.61 6.34
C LYS A 68 12.16 10.95 5.12
N ASN A 69 12.79 9.81 5.36
CA ASN A 69 13.23 8.92 4.29
C ASN A 69 12.11 7.92 4.07
N GLU A 70 11.45 8.00 2.94
CA GLU A 70 10.25 7.20 2.73
C GLU A 70 9.90 7.03 1.26
N VAL A 71 9.15 5.98 0.99
CA VAL A 71 8.40 5.79 -0.24
C VAL A 71 6.92 5.82 0.11
N LEU A 72 6.15 6.63 -0.57
CA LEU A 72 4.72 6.76 -0.36
C LEU A 72 3.99 6.57 -1.68
N ILE A 73 3.02 5.67 -1.68
CA ILE A 73 2.16 5.44 -2.85
C ILE A 73 0.72 5.53 -2.37
N GLN A 74 -0.05 6.39 -3.01
CA GLN A 74 -1.48 6.52 -2.74
C GLN A 74 -2.26 6.15 -3.98
N GLY A 75 -3.38 5.50 -3.77
CA GLY A 75 -4.22 5.09 -4.87
C GLY A 75 -5.57 4.60 -4.41
N SER A 76 -6.26 3.93 -5.31
CA SER A 76 -7.58 3.39 -5.03
C SER A 76 -7.81 2.07 -5.75
N ILE A 77 -8.66 1.27 -5.13
CA ILE A 77 -9.16 0.02 -5.69
C ILE A 77 -10.63 0.22 -6.01
N LEU A 78 -11.04 -0.17 -7.21
CA LEU A 78 -12.45 -0.20 -7.58
C LEU A 78 -12.95 -1.63 -7.43
N LEU A 79 -14.03 -1.78 -6.67
CA LEU A 79 -14.67 -3.06 -6.41
C LEU A 79 -16.07 -3.07 -7.01
N MET A 80 -16.45 -4.21 -7.58
CA MET A 80 -17.84 -4.53 -7.85
C MET A 80 -18.31 -5.45 -6.73
N VAL A 81 -19.37 -5.05 -6.04
CA VAL A 81 -19.90 -5.75 -4.88
C VAL A 81 -21.41 -5.86 -4.99
N SER A 82 -22.01 -6.82 -4.29
CA SER A 82 -23.46 -6.87 -4.14
C SER A 82 -23.92 -5.74 -3.22
N LYS A 83 -25.22 -5.45 -3.23
CA LYS A 83 -25.78 -4.44 -2.33
C LYS A 83 -25.55 -4.77 -0.87
N ASP A 84 -25.61 -6.04 -0.50
CA ASP A 84 -25.37 -6.49 0.87
C ASP A 84 -23.89 -6.31 1.26
N GLU A 85 -22.97 -6.66 0.38
CA GLU A 85 -21.55 -6.42 0.59
C GLU A 85 -21.24 -4.92 0.71
N SER A 86 -21.87 -4.09 -0.13
CA SER A 86 -21.72 -2.64 -0.08
C SER A 86 -22.13 -2.10 1.29
N LYS A 87 -23.27 -2.53 1.82
CA LYS A 87 -23.73 -2.13 3.15
C LYS A 87 -22.74 -2.56 4.23
N GLU A 88 -22.20 -3.76 4.12
CA GLU A 88 -21.21 -4.28 5.05
C GLU A 88 -19.94 -3.43 5.05
N PHE A 89 -19.41 -3.09 3.87
CA PHE A 89 -18.24 -2.23 3.75
C PHE A 89 -18.48 -0.85 4.37
N LEU A 90 -19.60 -0.22 4.02
CA LEU A 90 -19.90 1.12 4.51
C LEU A 90 -20.17 1.14 6.02
N LYS A 91 -20.81 0.09 6.54
CA LYS A 91 -21.02 -0.05 7.98
C LYS A 91 -19.70 -0.23 8.73
N SER A 92 -18.83 -1.10 8.25
CA SER A 92 -17.51 -1.31 8.86
C SER A 92 -16.67 -0.04 8.82
N TRP A 93 -16.77 0.72 7.73
CA TRP A 93 -16.00 1.94 7.58
C TRP A 93 -16.40 3.05 8.56
N LYS A 94 -17.61 3.01 9.11
CA LYS A 94 -17.97 3.94 10.19
C LYS A 94 -17.02 3.83 11.37
N ASN A 95 -16.46 2.64 11.61
CA ASN A 95 -15.44 2.37 12.62
C ASN A 95 -14.02 2.37 12.05
N LYS A 96 -13.85 2.86 10.82
CA LYS A 96 -12.56 2.89 10.10
C LYS A 96 -11.95 1.50 9.92
N GLU A 97 -12.80 0.51 9.72
CA GLU A 97 -12.39 -0.88 9.53
C GLU A 97 -12.87 -1.42 8.19
N ILE A 98 -12.13 -2.39 7.67
CA ILE A 98 -12.53 -3.17 6.50
C ILE A 98 -13.11 -4.49 7.00
N PRO A 99 -14.18 -5.02 6.37
CA PRO A 99 -14.69 -6.35 6.74
C PRO A 99 -13.57 -7.37 6.75
N LYS A 100 -13.45 -8.13 7.83
CA LYS A 100 -12.31 -9.03 8.06
C LYS A 100 -12.13 -10.08 6.98
N ASP A 101 -13.22 -10.58 6.44
CA ASP A 101 -13.21 -11.59 5.37
C ASP A 101 -12.74 -11.02 4.03
N LYS A 102 -12.78 -9.70 3.85
CA LYS A 102 -12.35 -9.02 2.63
C LYS A 102 -10.96 -8.39 2.75
N ALA A 103 -10.54 -8.08 3.97
CA ALA A 103 -9.33 -7.30 4.21
C ALA A 103 -8.08 -7.96 3.66
N LEU A 104 -7.92 -9.26 3.85
CA LEU A 104 -6.72 -9.99 3.42
C LEU A 104 -6.49 -9.87 1.91
N GLY A 105 -7.56 -10.06 1.12
CA GLY A 105 -7.46 -9.94 -0.34
C GLY A 105 -7.06 -8.53 -0.78
N LEU A 106 -7.61 -7.52 -0.12
CA LEU A 106 -7.28 -6.13 -0.43
C LEU A 106 -5.85 -5.77 -0.04
N TYR A 107 -5.41 -6.18 1.14
CA TYR A 107 -4.01 -5.99 1.54
C TYR A 107 -3.04 -6.66 0.57
N ASN A 108 -3.35 -7.87 0.15
CA ASN A 108 -2.46 -8.63 -0.74
C ASN A 108 -2.32 -7.99 -2.11
N ILE A 109 -3.39 -7.45 -2.68
CA ILE A 109 -3.28 -6.79 -3.98
C ILE A 109 -2.51 -5.47 -3.87
N ILE A 110 -2.73 -4.71 -2.80
CA ILE A 110 -1.98 -3.47 -2.57
C ILE A 110 -0.50 -3.80 -2.40
N LEU A 111 -0.20 -4.78 -1.56
CA LEU A 111 1.17 -5.20 -1.30
C LEU A 111 1.87 -5.64 -2.59
N LYS A 112 1.22 -6.48 -3.40
CA LYS A 112 1.78 -6.96 -4.66
C LYS A 112 2.04 -5.83 -5.65
N LYS A 113 1.05 -4.97 -5.87
CA LYS A 113 1.14 -3.90 -6.87
C LYS A 113 2.08 -2.79 -6.43
N CYS A 114 1.98 -2.38 -5.18
CA CYS A 114 2.79 -1.26 -4.68
C CYS A 114 4.23 -1.66 -4.40
N SER A 115 4.50 -2.91 -4.03
CA SER A 115 5.88 -3.36 -3.77
C SER A 115 6.75 -3.29 -5.02
N VAL A 116 6.21 -3.66 -6.17
CA VAL A 116 6.95 -3.56 -7.44
C VAL A 116 7.35 -2.12 -7.73
N LYS A 117 6.41 -1.19 -7.59
CA LYS A 117 6.67 0.23 -7.81
C LYS A 117 7.62 0.78 -6.76
N ALA A 118 7.45 0.40 -5.50
CA ALA A 118 8.33 0.85 -4.42
C ALA A 118 9.77 0.40 -4.63
N LEU A 119 9.99 -0.84 -5.07
CA LEU A 119 11.34 -1.33 -5.38
C LEU A 119 12.01 -0.51 -6.47
N GLN A 120 11.27 -0.11 -7.51
CA GLN A 120 11.78 0.76 -8.56
C GLN A 120 12.21 2.13 -8.02
N LEU A 121 11.38 2.71 -7.16
CA LEU A 121 11.67 4.01 -6.55
C LEU A 121 12.85 3.93 -5.58
N GLU A 122 12.93 2.88 -4.79
CA GLU A 122 14.04 2.63 -3.87
C GLU A 122 15.36 2.53 -4.63
N ASP A 123 15.36 1.82 -5.75
CA ASP A 123 16.54 1.71 -6.60
C ASP A 123 16.95 3.07 -7.21
N GLU A 124 15.97 3.85 -7.65
CA GLU A 124 16.24 5.15 -8.28
C GLU A 124 16.92 6.15 -7.35
N ILE A 125 16.58 6.12 -6.06
CA ILE A 125 17.14 7.08 -5.08
C ILE A 125 18.08 6.43 -4.06
N ASN A 126 18.51 5.21 -4.33
CA ASN A 126 19.48 4.49 -3.51
C ASN A 126 19.02 4.25 -2.07
N LEU A 127 17.74 3.99 -1.88
CA LEU A 127 17.21 3.44 -0.64
C LEU A 127 17.35 1.93 -0.66
N SER A 128 17.50 1.33 0.51
CA SER A 128 17.54 -0.13 0.63
C SER A 128 16.20 -0.73 0.22
N PRO A 129 16.19 -1.84 -0.54
CA PRO A 129 14.93 -2.51 -0.87
C PRO A 129 14.18 -2.93 0.40
N HIS A 130 12.87 -2.70 0.41
CA HIS A 130 12.04 -3.12 1.55
C HIS A 130 11.74 -4.62 1.55
N ILE A 131 12.02 -5.29 0.43
CA ILE A 131 11.94 -6.74 0.29
C ILE A 131 13.34 -7.25 -0.05
N PRO A 132 13.84 -8.28 0.66
CA PRO A 132 15.16 -8.80 0.38
C PRO A 132 15.22 -9.46 -1.00
N PHE A 133 16.29 -9.18 -1.75
CA PHE A 133 16.57 -9.85 -3.00
C PHE A 133 17.41 -11.09 -2.78
N PRO A 134 17.25 -12.11 -3.64
CA PRO A 134 18.14 -13.26 -3.61
C PRO A 134 19.58 -12.83 -3.84
N GLN A 135 20.50 -13.40 -3.09
CA GLN A 135 21.93 -13.14 -3.24
C GLN A 135 22.66 -14.45 -3.49
N ILE A 136 23.62 -14.38 -4.38
CA ILE A 136 24.53 -15.52 -4.58
C ILE A 136 25.61 -15.42 -3.52
N ARG A 137 25.71 -16.46 -2.69
CA ARG A 137 26.70 -16.52 -1.64
C ARG A 137 27.78 -17.51 -2.03
N ASN A 138 28.99 -17.23 -1.58
CA ASN A 138 30.12 -18.15 -1.74
C ASN A 138 29.90 -19.38 -0.86
N GLN A 139 29.99 -20.58 -1.46
CA GLN A 139 29.74 -21.85 -0.76
C GLN A 139 30.94 -22.38 0.02
N GLN A 140 31.95 -21.61 0.22
CA GLN A 140 33.17 -22.03 0.94
C GLN A 140 33.01 -22.09 2.45
N GLN A 141 31.83 -22.36 2.90
CA GLN A 141 31.73 -22.34 4.32
C GLN A 141 31.43 -23.66 4.91
N ASN A 142 32.30 -24.21 5.55
CA ASN A 142 32.13 -25.45 6.26
C ASN A 142 31.93 -25.26 7.72
#